data_eca4ec03500743b528e0db0878c625a4
#
_entry.id   eca4ec03500743b528e0db0878c625a4
#
_cell.length_a   1.000
_cell.length_b   1.000
_cell.length_c   1.000
_cell.angle_alpha   90.00
_cell.angle_beta   90.00
_cell.angle_gamma   90.00
#
_symmetry.space_group_name_H-M   'P 1'
#
loop_
_entity.id
_entity.type
_entity.pdbx_description
1 polymer ?
#
loop_
_entity_poly.entity_id
_entity_poly.type
_entity_poly.pdbx_seq_one_letter_code
_entity_poly.pdbx_strand_id
1 'polypeptide(L)'
;KLDEVIIVDDVSTDDTSYLVEKYISNHQLNWIFIKNEKNLGYKGNFKKGLAHASGDVIFLCDQDDIWHLDKVERMVESLKNHPEIKALASSFNFVDGQGKPFSIEQKKGYANQNLLHKDVIDEIERVDLSLVKITNFSQGCCMAVRKEEVEIFLKNTQSKYPHDWELNLIAAMQDGCYFYNVPLIDYRIHDKNTIGLDDVIHNSHKELMKNRTIKRLNYIDEEIELLNYLKRMNIGYEYNKEYVENHILYSKDRKKYIKNKSFFSLIVMYLKGKYKGYGSFKTFVGDLCSIVYK
;
A
#
# COMPACT_ATOMS: atom_id res chain seq x y z
N LYS A 1 0.25 -24.47 11.04
CA LYS A 1 0.67 -23.97 12.37
C LYS A 1 1.64 -22.83 12.16
N LEU A 2 1.44 -21.70 12.86
CA LEU A 2 2.38 -20.59 12.88
C LEU A 2 3.57 -20.97 13.78
N ASP A 3 4.78 -20.62 13.34
CA ASP A 3 6.01 -20.86 14.12
C ASP A 3 6.21 -19.77 15.17
N GLU A 4 5.77 -18.54 14.85
CA GLU A 4 5.91 -17.35 15.68
C GLU A 4 4.66 -16.47 15.60
N VAL A 5 4.24 -15.90 16.72
CA VAL A 5 3.20 -14.87 16.79
C VAL A 5 3.71 -13.74 17.68
N ILE A 6 3.68 -12.53 17.15
CA ILE A 6 4.10 -11.31 17.83
C ILE A 6 2.91 -10.35 17.90
N ILE A 7 2.54 -10.00 19.12
CA ILE A 7 1.47 -9.03 19.41
C ILE A 7 2.12 -7.79 19.98
N VAL A 8 1.79 -6.62 19.43
CA VAL A 8 2.30 -5.34 19.93
C VAL A 8 1.11 -4.46 20.30
N ASP A 9 1.00 -4.17 21.61
CA ASP A 9 0.00 -3.27 22.16
C ASP A 9 0.51 -1.84 22.20
N ASP A 10 -0.22 -0.94 21.54
CA ASP A 10 0.14 0.48 21.41
C ASP A 10 -0.48 1.37 22.48
N VAL A 11 -0.38 0.91 23.75
CA VAL A 11 -0.91 1.58 24.95
C VAL A 11 -2.44 1.56 24.96
N SER A 12 -3.03 0.38 24.85
CA SER A 12 -4.48 0.20 25.04
C SER A 12 -4.91 0.64 26.45
N THR A 13 -6.02 1.35 26.53
CA THR A 13 -6.57 1.90 27.77
C THR A 13 -7.73 1.08 28.34
N ASP A 14 -8.10 0.03 27.63
CA ASP A 14 -9.11 -0.96 28.03
C ASP A 14 -8.46 -2.27 28.51
N ASP A 15 -9.24 -3.33 28.64
CA ASP A 15 -8.79 -4.63 29.11
C ASP A 15 -7.94 -5.42 28.07
N THR A 16 -7.59 -4.84 26.91
CA THR A 16 -6.89 -5.55 25.81
C THR A 16 -5.62 -6.25 26.31
N SER A 17 -4.73 -5.53 26.99
CA SER A 17 -3.46 -6.11 27.48
C SER A 17 -3.71 -7.28 28.45
N TYR A 18 -4.66 -7.14 29.36
CA TYR A 18 -5.02 -8.21 30.31
C TYR A 18 -5.58 -9.44 29.60
N LEU A 19 -6.48 -9.22 28.63
CA LEU A 19 -7.10 -10.30 27.87
C LEU A 19 -6.07 -11.09 27.04
N VAL A 20 -5.12 -10.40 26.40
CA VAL A 20 -4.03 -11.02 25.64
C VAL A 20 -3.16 -11.88 26.55
N GLU A 21 -2.68 -11.34 27.69
CA GLU A 21 -1.84 -12.08 28.64
C GLU A 21 -2.57 -13.31 29.18
N LYS A 22 -3.84 -13.15 29.56
CA LYS A 22 -4.68 -14.24 30.05
C LYS A 22 -4.89 -15.31 28.99
N TYR A 23 -5.09 -14.93 27.73
CA TYR A 23 -5.25 -15.88 26.63
C TYR A 23 -3.98 -16.68 26.39
N ILE A 24 -2.83 -16.02 26.32
CA ILE A 24 -1.51 -16.63 26.15
C ILE A 24 -1.24 -17.65 27.29
N SER A 25 -1.46 -17.23 28.53
CA SER A 25 -1.26 -18.06 29.72
C SER A 25 -2.19 -19.28 29.75
N ASN A 26 -3.49 -19.06 29.55
CA ASN A 26 -4.49 -20.14 29.61
C ASN A 26 -4.27 -21.22 28.55
N HIS A 27 -3.76 -20.87 27.38
CA HIS A 27 -3.51 -21.79 26.29
C HIS A 27 -2.04 -22.23 26.19
N GLN A 28 -1.19 -21.81 27.14
CA GLN A 28 0.25 -22.12 27.18
C GLN A 28 0.95 -21.83 25.84
N LEU A 29 0.65 -20.65 25.24
CA LEU A 29 1.18 -20.25 23.95
C LEU A 29 2.57 -19.61 24.10
N ASN A 30 3.46 -19.95 23.20
CA ASN A 30 4.78 -19.31 23.11
C ASN A 30 4.73 -18.06 22.20
N TRP A 31 3.77 -17.17 22.47
CA TRP A 31 3.60 -15.92 21.73
C TRP A 31 4.38 -14.79 22.38
N ILE A 32 4.93 -13.91 21.57
CA ILE A 32 5.63 -12.71 22.04
C ILE A 32 4.60 -11.60 22.18
N PHE A 33 4.45 -11.07 23.40
CA PHE A 33 3.59 -9.93 23.68
C PHE A 33 4.42 -8.73 24.13
N ILE A 34 4.34 -7.63 23.37
CA ILE A 34 5.11 -6.41 23.58
C ILE A 34 4.12 -5.29 23.90
N LYS A 35 4.31 -4.63 25.04
CA LYS A 35 3.57 -3.42 25.42
C LYS A 35 4.44 -2.20 25.16
N ASN A 36 3.92 -1.21 24.47
CA ASN A 36 4.63 0.03 24.25
C ASN A 36 4.55 0.92 25.51
N GLU A 37 5.59 1.67 25.79
CA GLU A 37 5.59 2.67 26.86
C GLU A 37 4.85 3.95 26.48
N LYS A 38 4.71 4.22 25.18
CA LYS A 38 3.98 5.34 24.61
C LYS A 38 3.32 4.93 23.29
N ASN A 39 2.25 5.60 22.93
CA ASN A 39 1.57 5.39 21.66
C ASN A 39 2.51 5.78 20.50
N LEU A 40 2.79 4.84 19.60
CA LEU A 40 3.64 4.99 18.42
C LEU A 40 2.83 5.23 17.14
N GLY A 41 1.52 5.04 17.21
CA GLY A 41 0.63 4.98 16.07
C GLY A 41 0.86 3.71 15.23
N TYR A 42 -0.10 3.38 14.36
CA TYR A 42 -0.08 2.11 13.62
C TYR A 42 1.24 1.87 12.86
N LYS A 43 1.84 2.91 12.23
CA LYS A 43 3.12 2.76 11.51
C LYS A 43 4.27 2.34 12.42
N GLY A 44 4.39 3.01 13.57
CA GLY A 44 5.41 2.71 14.57
C GLY A 44 5.20 1.36 15.22
N ASN A 45 3.93 1.01 15.48
CA ASN A 45 3.54 -0.25 16.09
C ASN A 45 3.88 -1.44 15.18
N PHE A 46 3.50 -1.41 13.90
CA PHE A 46 3.88 -2.44 12.93
C PHE A 46 5.40 -2.50 12.73
N LYS A 47 6.08 -1.36 12.62
CA LYS A 47 7.54 -1.33 12.53
C LYS A 47 8.20 -2.05 13.71
N LYS A 48 7.68 -1.86 14.92
CA LYS A 48 8.18 -2.54 16.12
C LYS A 48 7.94 -4.04 16.07
N GLY A 49 6.75 -4.49 15.67
CA GLY A 49 6.43 -5.91 15.47
C GLY A 49 7.35 -6.56 14.43
N LEU A 50 7.50 -5.92 13.27
CA LEU A 50 8.37 -6.37 12.19
C LEU A 50 9.83 -6.50 12.61
N ALA A 51 10.33 -5.62 13.48
CA ALA A 51 11.71 -5.69 14.02
C ALA A 51 11.94 -6.90 14.94
N HIS A 52 10.90 -7.53 15.47
CA HIS A 52 10.99 -8.72 16.29
C HIS A 52 10.74 -10.02 15.50
N ALA A 53 10.22 -9.89 14.26
CA ALA A 53 9.90 -11.05 13.45
C ALA A 53 11.14 -11.79 12.95
N SER A 54 11.18 -13.10 13.15
CA SER A 54 12.31 -13.95 12.80
C SER A 54 12.03 -14.95 11.68
N GLY A 55 10.76 -15.20 11.36
CA GLY A 55 10.33 -16.15 10.32
C GLY A 55 10.71 -15.72 8.91
N ASP A 56 10.83 -16.69 7.99
CA ASP A 56 11.19 -16.44 6.57
C ASP A 56 10.06 -15.74 5.80
N VAL A 57 8.82 -15.98 6.20
CA VAL A 57 7.61 -15.35 5.66
C VAL A 57 6.85 -14.70 6.80
N ILE A 58 6.60 -13.41 6.68
CA ILE A 58 5.96 -12.59 7.69
C ILE A 58 4.59 -12.16 7.20
N PHE A 59 3.56 -12.47 7.99
CA PHE A 59 2.18 -12.04 7.76
C PHE A 59 1.86 -10.84 8.64
N LEU A 60 1.22 -9.84 8.07
CA LEU A 60 0.68 -8.71 8.82
C LEU A 60 -0.76 -9.03 9.23
N CYS A 61 -1.15 -8.62 10.43
CA CYS A 61 -2.49 -8.89 10.96
C CYS A 61 -2.99 -7.68 11.74
N ASP A 62 -4.16 -7.18 11.38
CA ASP A 62 -4.91 -6.22 12.18
C ASP A 62 -5.79 -6.98 13.20
N GLN A 63 -6.16 -6.33 14.30
CA GLN A 63 -6.82 -6.98 15.44
C GLN A 63 -8.32 -7.25 15.24
N ASP A 64 -8.91 -6.68 14.19
CA ASP A 64 -10.36 -6.67 13.93
C ASP A 64 -10.80 -7.52 12.73
N ASP A 65 -9.83 -8.07 11.98
CA ASP A 65 -10.10 -8.88 10.79
C ASP A 65 -10.15 -10.39 11.09
N ILE A 66 -10.76 -11.14 10.17
CA ILE A 66 -10.90 -12.59 10.30
C ILE A 66 -10.12 -13.29 9.18
N TRP A 67 -9.06 -13.99 9.53
CA TRP A 67 -8.31 -14.81 8.58
C TRP A 67 -9.06 -16.08 8.23
N HIS A 68 -9.11 -16.46 6.96
CA HIS A 68 -9.56 -17.78 6.56
C HIS A 68 -8.54 -18.84 6.99
N LEU A 69 -9.01 -20.01 7.38
CA LEU A 69 -8.17 -21.05 7.98
C LEU A 69 -7.05 -21.54 7.06
N ASP A 70 -7.22 -21.47 5.76
CA ASP A 70 -6.27 -21.88 4.72
C ASP A 70 -5.35 -20.73 4.24
N LYS A 71 -5.51 -19.52 4.76
CA LYS A 71 -4.74 -18.34 4.32
C LYS A 71 -3.23 -18.57 4.34
N VAL A 72 -2.71 -18.98 5.48
CA VAL A 72 -1.25 -19.17 5.66
C VAL A 72 -0.73 -20.27 4.76
N GLU A 73 -1.42 -21.42 4.71
CA GLU A 73 -1.03 -22.55 3.88
C GLU A 73 -0.96 -22.16 2.41
N ARG A 74 -2.03 -21.58 1.86
CA ARG A 74 -2.11 -21.19 0.45
C ARG A 74 -1.07 -20.13 0.06
N MET A 75 -0.90 -19.11 0.89
CA MET A 75 0.06 -18.04 0.58
C MET A 75 1.52 -18.54 0.70
N VAL A 76 1.83 -19.39 1.69
CA VAL A 76 3.17 -20.00 1.81
C VAL A 76 3.46 -20.95 0.65
N GLU A 77 2.48 -21.75 0.22
CA GLU A 77 2.62 -22.63 -0.96
C GLU A 77 2.87 -21.80 -2.23
N SER A 78 2.11 -20.73 -2.43
CA SER A 78 2.33 -19.80 -3.55
C SER A 78 3.74 -19.21 -3.53
N LEU A 79 4.23 -18.76 -2.37
CA LEU A 79 5.59 -18.22 -2.23
C LEU A 79 6.68 -19.29 -2.46
N LYS A 80 6.43 -20.55 -2.15
CA LYS A 80 7.36 -21.66 -2.44
C LYS A 80 7.42 -21.98 -3.93
N ASN A 81 6.27 -21.96 -4.60
CA ASN A 81 6.18 -22.26 -6.03
C ASN A 81 6.66 -21.11 -6.90
N HIS A 82 6.67 -19.87 -6.36
CA HIS A 82 7.03 -18.63 -7.02
C HIS A 82 8.12 -17.88 -6.24
N PRO A 83 9.39 -18.29 -6.38
CA PRO A 83 10.51 -17.69 -5.62
C PRO A 83 10.75 -16.21 -5.98
N GLU A 84 10.27 -15.75 -7.13
CA GLU A 84 10.33 -14.36 -7.56
C GLU A 84 9.40 -13.44 -6.75
N ILE A 85 8.37 -14.00 -6.10
CA ILE A 85 7.44 -13.21 -5.27
C ILE A 85 8.13 -12.81 -3.96
N LYS A 86 8.15 -11.51 -3.70
CA LYS A 86 8.73 -10.88 -2.50
C LYS A 86 7.68 -10.39 -1.52
N ALA A 87 6.59 -9.83 -2.06
CA ALA A 87 5.37 -9.50 -1.32
C ALA A 87 4.17 -10.01 -2.11
N LEU A 88 3.28 -10.73 -1.42
CA LEU A 88 2.05 -11.29 -1.95
C LEU A 88 0.88 -10.73 -1.14
N ALA A 89 -0.06 -10.08 -1.81
CA ALA A 89 -1.27 -9.57 -1.18
C ALA A 89 -2.49 -10.34 -1.68
N SER A 90 -3.25 -10.96 -0.79
CA SER A 90 -4.50 -11.64 -1.15
C SER A 90 -5.65 -10.66 -1.40
N SER A 91 -6.69 -11.13 -2.07
CA SER A 91 -8.00 -10.48 -2.05
C SER A 91 -8.67 -10.67 -0.67
N PHE A 92 -9.81 -10.01 -0.48
CA PHE A 92 -10.57 -10.05 0.76
C PHE A 92 -12.07 -9.89 0.48
N ASN A 93 -12.90 -10.30 1.44
CA ASN A 93 -14.32 -9.96 1.51
C ASN A 93 -14.54 -8.85 2.52
N PHE A 94 -15.63 -8.08 2.39
CA PHE A 94 -16.04 -7.15 3.44
C PHE A 94 -16.98 -7.81 4.43
N VAL A 95 -16.80 -7.49 5.71
CA VAL A 95 -17.78 -7.74 6.77
C VAL A 95 -18.03 -6.46 7.58
N ASP A 96 -19.26 -6.29 8.05
CA ASP A 96 -19.60 -5.18 8.95
C ASP A 96 -19.08 -5.38 10.38
N GLY A 97 -19.33 -4.43 11.28
CA GLY A 97 -18.91 -4.51 12.68
C GLY A 97 -19.45 -5.74 13.42
N GLN A 98 -20.52 -6.37 12.97
CA GLN A 98 -21.12 -7.59 13.50
C GLN A 98 -20.61 -8.86 12.80
N GLY A 99 -19.73 -8.74 11.79
CA GLY A 99 -19.20 -9.86 11.02
C GLY A 99 -20.13 -10.33 9.89
N LYS A 100 -21.16 -9.55 9.53
CA LYS A 100 -22.06 -9.88 8.43
C LYS A 100 -21.44 -9.47 7.10
N PRO A 101 -21.33 -10.38 6.10
CA PRO A 101 -20.79 -10.06 4.79
C PRO A 101 -21.61 -9.01 4.04
N PHE A 102 -20.91 -8.11 3.35
CA PHE A 102 -21.50 -7.20 2.37
C PHE A 102 -20.56 -7.00 1.17
N SER A 103 -21.07 -6.43 0.10
CA SER A 103 -20.29 -6.13 -1.10
C SER A 103 -20.51 -4.68 -1.54
N ILE A 104 -19.52 -4.12 -2.21
CA ILE A 104 -19.62 -2.83 -2.90
C ILE A 104 -19.61 -3.06 -4.41
N GLU A 105 -20.24 -2.16 -5.16
CA GLU A 105 -20.22 -2.23 -6.62
C GLU A 105 -18.77 -2.05 -7.13
N GLN A 106 -18.32 -3.02 -7.92
CA GLN A 106 -16.98 -2.96 -8.50
C GLN A 106 -16.95 -2.07 -9.73
N LYS A 107 -16.06 -1.08 -9.71
CA LYS A 107 -15.85 -0.18 -10.85
C LYS A 107 -15.14 -0.92 -11.99
N LYS A 108 -15.51 -0.59 -13.22
CA LYS A 108 -14.87 -1.14 -14.42
C LYS A 108 -13.36 -0.91 -14.42
N GLY A 109 -12.57 -1.95 -14.65
CA GLY A 109 -11.11 -1.92 -14.66
C GLY A 109 -10.47 -1.93 -13.27
N TYR A 110 -11.26 -2.22 -12.23
CA TYR A 110 -10.75 -2.42 -10.87
C TYR A 110 -10.90 -3.87 -10.44
N ALA A 111 -9.94 -4.36 -9.69
CA ALA A 111 -9.99 -5.59 -8.93
C ALA A 111 -9.86 -5.27 -7.42
N ASN A 112 -9.87 -6.29 -6.57
CA ASN A 112 -9.65 -6.18 -5.13
C ASN A 112 -10.49 -5.06 -4.49
N GLN A 113 -11.82 -5.14 -4.63
CA GLN A 113 -12.77 -4.19 -4.02
C GLN A 113 -12.48 -2.70 -4.37
N ASN A 114 -12.16 -2.43 -5.63
CA ASN A 114 -11.83 -1.10 -6.17
C ASN A 114 -10.46 -0.52 -5.72
N LEU A 115 -9.57 -1.31 -5.14
CA LEU A 115 -8.24 -0.85 -4.76
C LEU A 115 -7.21 -1.02 -5.89
N LEU A 116 -7.17 -2.17 -6.54
CA LEU A 116 -6.26 -2.44 -7.64
C LEU A 116 -6.90 -2.04 -8.98
N HIS A 117 -6.37 -1.02 -9.64
CA HIS A 117 -6.79 -0.59 -10.97
C HIS A 117 -6.08 -1.42 -12.04
N LYS A 118 -6.46 -2.68 -12.16
CA LYS A 118 -5.94 -3.64 -13.13
C LYS A 118 -7.00 -4.72 -13.37
N ASP A 119 -7.18 -5.11 -14.62
CA ASP A 119 -7.92 -6.34 -14.93
C ASP A 119 -7.05 -7.53 -14.50
N VAL A 120 -7.61 -8.39 -13.67
CA VAL A 120 -6.93 -9.60 -13.13
C VAL A 120 -7.55 -10.80 -13.82
N ILE A 121 -6.70 -11.59 -14.49
CA ILE A 121 -7.10 -12.77 -15.27
C ILE A 121 -6.62 -14.04 -14.58
N ASP A 122 -5.38 -14.03 -14.12
CA ASP A 122 -4.74 -15.18 -13.46
C ASP A 122 -4.99 -15.16 -11.94
N GLU A 123 -4.82 -16.29 -11.30
CA GLU A 123 -4.94 -16.41 -9.84
C GLU A 123 -3.84 -15.61 -9.13
N ILE A 124 -2.63 -15.55 -9.73
CA ILE A 124 -1.49 -14.77 -9.22
C ILE A 124 -1.03 -13.81 -10.31
N GLU A 125 -1.07 -12.53 -10.01
CA GLU A 125 -0.74 -11.46 -10.96
C GLU A 125 0.34 -10.53 -10.42
N ARG A 126 1.34 -10.22 -11.26
CA ARG A 126 2.35 -9.21 -10.92
C ARG A 126 1.73 -7.81 -10.93
N VAL A 127 2.07 -7.03 -9.91
CA VAL A 127 1.66 -5.62 -9.79
C VAL A 127 2.88 -4.73 -9.98
N ASP A 128 2.94 -4.05 -11.11
CA ASP A 128 4.08 -3.22 -11.48
C ASP A 128 4.23 -1.98 -10.60
N LEU A 129 5.45 -1.48 -10.45
CA LEU A 129 5.76 -0.24 -9.75
C LEU A 129 4.90 0.94 -10.23
N SER A 130 4.57 0.98 -11.52
CA SER A 130 3.73 2.02 -12.12
C SER A 130 2.33 2.10 -11.51
N LEU A 131 1.79 1.00 -10.98
CA LEU A 131 0.51 0.93 -10.26
C LEU A 131 0.70 1.16 -8.77
N VAL A 132 1.65 0.44 -8.14
CA VAL A 132 1.88 0.51 -6.68
C VAL A 132 2.23 1.92 -6.22
N LYS A 133 2.97 2.71 -7.01
CA LYS A 133 3.32 4.09 -6.67
C LYS A 133 2.14 5.07 -6.63
N ILE A 134 1.03 4.75 -7.31
CA ILE A 134 -0.14 5.63 -7.38
C ILE A 134 -1.00 5.50 -6.14
N THR A 135 -1.15 4.28 -5.65
CA THR A 135 -1.98 3.96 -4.50
C THR A 135 -1.55 2.65 -3.86
N ASN A 136 -1.82 2.53 -2.57
CA ASN A 136 -1.76 1.23 -1.92
C ASN A 136 -2.94 0.39 -2.39
N PHE A 137 -2.68 -0.73 -3.05
CA PHE A 137 -3.70 -1.62 -3.63
C PHE A 137 -4.13 -2.74 -2.68
N SER A 138 -3.51 -2.84 -1.51
CA SER A 138 -3.83 -3.87 -0.52
C SER A 138 -3.71 -3.33 0.89
N GLN A 139 -4.52 -3.84 1.79
CA GLN A 139 -4.35 -3.64 3.23
C GLN A 139 -3.22 -4.52 3.76
N GLY A 140 -2.57 -4.06 4.85
CA GLY A 140 -1.53 -4.82 5.51
C GLY A 140 -1.97 -6.22 5.90
N CYS A 141 -3.15 -6.36 6.49
CA CYS A 141 -3.74 -7.63 6.91
C CYS A 141 -3.89 -8.68 5.78
N CYS A 142 -3.85 -8.27 4.50
CA CYS A 142 -3.88 -9.17 3.35
C CYS A 142 -2.51 -9.70 2.95
N MET A 143 -1.42 -9.21 3.53
CA MET A 143 -0.06 -9.41 3.02
C MET A 143 0.68 -10.56 3.68
N ALA A 144 1.49 -11.24 2.85
CA ALA A 144 2.62 -12.07 3.23
C ALA A 144 3.88 -11.52 2.56
N VAL A 145 4.96 -11.33 3.32
CA VAL A 145 6.17 -10.66 2.87
C VAL A 145 7.38 -11.52 3.25
N ARG A 146 8.37 -11.63 2.36
CA ARG A 146 9.63 -12.30 2.70
C ARG A 146 10.43 -11.47 3.70
N LYS A 147 11.18 -12.15 4.53
CA LYS A 147 12.02 -11.53 5.58
C LYS A 147 12.98 -10.47 5.02
N GLU A 148 13.58 -10.74 3.88
CA GLU A 148 14.51 -9.82 3.23
C GLU A 148 13.89 -8.45 2.94
N GLU A 149 12.62 -8.43 2.53
CA GLU A 149 11.89 -7.18 2.26
C GLU A 149 11.60 -6.40 3.55
N VAL A 150 11.34 -7.12 4.64
CA VAL A 150 11.18 -6.51 5.97
C VAL A 150 12.51 -5.93 6.47
N GLU A 151 13.62 -6.61 6.27
CA GLU A 151 14.96 -6.08 6.61
C GLU A 151 15.28 -4.80 5.84
N ILE A 152 14.94 -4.79 4.53
CA ILE A 152 15.07 -3.60 3.68
C ILE A 152 14.19 -2.46 4.20
N PHE A 153 12.93 -2.74 4.51
CA PHE A 153 12.00 -1.78 5.10
C PHE A 153 12.55 -1.19 6.40
N LEU A 154 12.94 -2.02 7.35
CA LEU A 154 13.44 -1.58 8.65
C LEU A 154 14.68 -0.67 8.54
N LYS A 155 15.57 -0.97 7.59
CA LYS A 155 16.78 -0.19 7.33
C LYS A 155 16.50 1.18 6.71
N ASN A 156 15.46 1.31 5.90
CA ASN A 156 15.24 2.48 5.05
C ASN A 156 14.03 3.34 5.46
N THR A 157 13.04 2.74 6.15
CA THR A 157 11.78 3.44 6.45
C THR A 157 11.99 4.70 7.29
N GLN A 158 11.36 5.77 6.86
CA GLN A 158 11.24 7.03 7.61
C GLN A 158 9.86 7.17 8.28
N SER A 159 9.02 6.11 8.22
CA SER A 159 7.64 6.08 8.72
C SER A 159 6.73 7.16 8.11
N LYS A 160 7.09 7.69 6.95
CA LYS A 160 6.28 8.66 6.21
C LYS A 160 5.08 7.99 5.56
N TYR A 161 5.33 6.85 4.89
CA TYR A 161 4.30 6.08 4.20
C TYR A 161 3.71 5.00 5.11
N PRO A 162 2.48 4.52 4.86
CA PRO A 162 1.97 3.31 5.49
C PRO A 162 2.92 2.13 5.28
N HIS A 163 3.12 1.31 6.29
CA HIS A 163 4.09 0.21 6.28
C HIS A 163 3.81 -0.83 5.20
N ASP A 164 2.55 -1.14 4.96
CA ASP A 164 2.06 -2.05 3.92
C ASP A 164 2.34 -1.50 2.51
N TRP A 165 2.07 -0.21 2.28
CA TRP A 165 2.39 0.42 1.01
C TRP A 165 3.90 0.47 0.77
N GLU A 166 4.69 0.78 1.79
CA GLU A 166 6.15 0.84 1.69
C GLU A 166 6.76 -0.53 1.37
N LEU A 167 6.26 -1.62 1.99
CA LEU A 167 6.64 -3.00 1.68
C LEU A 167 6.28 -3.40 0.24
N ASN A 168 5.08 -3.04 -0.23
CA ASN A 168 4.67 -3.25 -1.62
C ASN A 168 5.57 -2.48 -2.62
N LEU A 169 5.95 -1.24 -2.29
CA LEU A 169 6.86 -0.44 -3.11
C LEU A 169 8.26 -1.07 -3.20
N ILE A 170 8.79 -1.54 -2.08
CA ILE A 170 10.09 -2.23 -2.01
C ILE A 170 10.08 -3.48 -2.89
N ALA A 171 9.03 -4.31 -2.77
CA ALA A 171 8.87 -5.49 -3.60
C ALA A 171 8.69 -5.15 -5.08
N ALA A 172 7.89 -4.10 -5.42
CA ALA A 172 7.67 -3.67 -6.80
C ALA A 172 8.94 -3.11 -7.46
N MET A 173 9.85 -2.50 -6.69
CA MET A 173 11.16 -2.08 -7.19
C MET A 173 12.01 -3.25 -7.69
N GLN A 174 11.74 -4.45 -7.26
CA GLN A 174 12.44 -5.70 -7.57
C GLN A 174 11.60 -6.63 -8.46
N ASP A 175 10.52 -6.13 -9.09
CA ASP A 175 9.52 -6.92 -9.84
C ASP A 175 8.85 -8.05 -9.03
N GLY A 176 8.92 -7.98 -7.71
CA GLY A 176 8.48 -9.01 -6.78
C GLY A 176 7.15 -8.73 -6.06
N CYS A 177 6.38 -7.71 -6.46
CA CYS A 177 5.08 -7.41 -5.89
C CYS A 177 3.96 -8.13 -6.66
N TYR A 178 3.16 -8.94 -5.96
CA TYR A 178 2.13 -9.77 -6.58
C TYR A 178 0.80 -9.68 -5.84
N PHE A 179 -0.26 -9.85 -6.61
CA PHE A 179 -1.63 -9.97 -6.12
C PHE A 179 -2.13 -11.39 -6.29
N TYR A 180 -2.70 -11.95 -5.23
CA TYR A 180 -3.35 -13.26 -5.20
C TYR A 180 -4.87 -13.05 -5.22
N ASN A 181 -5.49 -13.34 -6.35
CA ASN A 181 -6.92 -13.08 -6.60
C ASN A 181 -7.83 -14.08 -5.90
N VAL A 182 -7.53 -14.40 -4.66
CA VAL A 182 -8.33 -15.28 -3.80
C VAL A 182 -8.60 -14.53 -2.49
N PRO A 183 -9.87 -14.40 -2.08
CA PRO A 183 -10.19 -13.82 -0.78
C PRO A 183 -9.78 -14.78 0.33
N LEU A 184 -8.82 -14.36 1.16
CA LEU A 184 -8.29 -15.14 2.27
C LEU A 184 -8.47 -14.46 3.62
N ILE A 185 -9.26 -13.38 3.65
CA ILE A 185 -9.56 -12.59 4.85
C ILE A 185 -10.94 -11.95 4.70
N ASP A 186 -11.65 -11.85 5.79
CA ASP A 186 -12.83 -11.01 5.92
C ASP A 186 -12.43 -9.70 6.61
N TYR A 187 -12.32 -8.64 5.80
CA TYR A 187 -11.91 -7.30 6.22
C TYR A 187 -13.10 -6.59 6.87
N ARG A 188 -12.92 -6.21 8.13
CA ARG A 188 -14.00 -5.61 8.94
C ARG A 188 -14.06 -4.11 8.77
N ILE A 189 -15.27 -3.61 8.46
CA ILE A 189 -15.56 -2.18 8.41
C ILE A 189 -16.47 -1.78 9.57
N HIS A 190 -16.01 -0.82 10.36
CA HIS A 190 -16.74 -0.22 11.46
C HIS A 190 -16.35 1.26 11.65
N ASP A 191 -17.09 2.00 12.47
CA ASP A 191 -16.92 3.47 12.63
C ASP A 191 -15.56 3.89 13.22
N LYS A 192 -14.78 2.95 13.75
CA LYS A 192 -13.47 3.21 14.37
C LYS A 192 -12.28 2.78 13.49
N ASN A 193 -12.51 2.35 12.24
CA ASN A 193 -11.39 2.04 11.35
C ASN A 193 -10.50 3.28 11.14
N THR A 194 -9.20 3.09 11.13
CA THR A 194 -8.22 4.16 10.86
C THR A 194 -8.36 4.70 9.42
N ILE A 195 -8.77 3.83 8.48
CA ILE A 195 -9.11 4.17 7.10
C ILE A 195 -10.52 3.66 6.85
N GLY A 196 -11.49 4.59 6.76
CA GLY A 196 -12.90 4.25 6.54
C GLY A 196 -13.26 4.13 5.06
N LEU A 197 -14.45 3.57 4.79
CA LEU A 197 -15.02 3.51 3.42
C LEU A 197 -15.18 4.88 2.78
N ASP A 198 -15.42 5.94 3.56
CA ASP A 198 -15.57 7.31 3.07
C ASP A 198 -14.30 7.84 2.41
N ASP A 199 -13.11 7.44 2.88
CA ASP A 199 -11.84 7.78 2.26
C ASP A 199 -11.65 7.10 0.90
N VAL A 200 -12.29 5.94 0.72
CA VAL A 200 -12.26 5.15 -0.53
C VAL A 200 -13.34 5.61 -1.52
N ILE A 201 -14.52 6.05 -1.04
CA ILE A 201 -15.71 6.30 -1.85
C ILE A 201 -15.96 7.80 -2.12
N HIS A 202 -15.67 8.70 -1.19
CA HIS A 202 -16.04 10.12 -1.23
C HIS A 202 -14.88 11.10 -1.28
N ASN A 203 -14.25 11.23 -2.44
CA ASN A 203 -13.65 12.50 -2.82
C ASN A 203 -14.74 13.38 -3.47
N SER A 204 -15.41 14.20 -2.66
CA SER A 204 -16.48 15.08 -3.14
C SER A 204 -15.95 16.07 -4.19
N HIS A 205 -16.59 16.08 -5.37
CA HIS A 205 -16.23 16.94 -6.52
C HIS A 205 -16.20 18.45 -6.21
N LYS A 206 -16.87 18.92 -5.15
CA LYS A 206 -16.97 20.35 -4.83
C LYS A 206 -15.73 20.96 -4.17
N GLU A 207 -15.00 20.22 -3.34
CA GLU A 207 -13.75 20.69 -2.74
C GLU A 207 -12.55 20.67 -3.70
N LEU A 208 -12.65 19.89 -4.76
CA LEU A 208 -11.62 19.75 -5.80
C LEU A 208 -11.39 21.02 -6.63
N MET A 209 -12.30 21.98 -6.61
CA MET A 209 -12.24 23.17 -7.51
C MET A 209 -11.46 24.34 -6.91
N LYS A 210 -11.37 24.48 -5.60
CA LYS A 210 -10.56 25.54 -4.96
C LYS A 210 -9.09 25.11 -4.85
N ASN A 211 -8.18 25.96 -5.32
CA ASN A 211 -6.71 25.73 -5.26
C ASN A 211 -6.19 24.59 -6.14
N ARG A 212 -6.80 24.34 -7.30
CA ARG A 212 -6.41 23.24 -8.22
C ARG A 212 -4.93 23.23 -8.55
N THR A 213 -4.34 24.39 -8.82
CA THR A 213 -2.91 24.51 -9.16
C THR A 213 -2.03 24.10 -7.98
N ILE A 214 -2.34 24.54 -6.76
CA ILE A 214 -1.57 24.21 -5.56
C ILE A 214 -1.66 22.71 -5.26
N LYS A 215 -2.87 22.14 -5.25
CA LYS A 215 -3.08 20.70 -5.06
C LYS A 215 -2.32 19.87 -6.11
N ARG A 216 -2.32 20.32 -7.37
CA ARG A 216 -1.60 19.64 -8.45
C ARG A 216 -0.09 19.69 -8.27
N LEU A 217 0.45 20.84 -7.89
CA LEU A 217 1.87 21.00 -7.61
C LEU A 217 2.31 20.18 -6.40
N ASN A 218 1.52 20.16 -5.34
CA ASN A 218 1.80 19.34 -4.15
C ASN A 218 1.82 17.84 -4.50
N TYR A 219 0.83 17.37 -5.27
CA TYR A 219 0.82 15.99 -5.76
C TYR A 219 2.09 15.64 -6.56
N ILE A 220 2.53 16.54 -7.46
CA ILE A 220 3.76 16.33 -8.23
C ILE A 220 4.99 16.32 -7.31
N ASP A 221 5.01 17.15 -6.26
CA ASP A 221 6.12 17.18 -5.30
C ASP A 221 6.18 15.88 -4.48
N GLU A 222 5.04 15.37 -4.02
CA GLU A 222 4.94 14.10 -3.33
C GLU A 222 5.38 12.93 -4.22
N GLU A 223 4.98 12.93 -5.49
CA GLU A 223 5.41 11.94 -6.48
C GLU A 223 6.94 11.98 -6.68
N ILE A 224 7.54 13.15 -6.84
CA ILE A 224 8.99 13.32 -6.97
C ILE A 224 9.71 12.85 -5.69
N GLU A 225 9.16 13.16 -4.53
CA GLU A 225 9.74 12.75 -3.25
C GLU A 225 9.72 11.22 -3.09
N LEU A 226 8.60 10.58 -3.41
CA LEU A 226 8.47 9.11 -3.40
C LEU A 226 9.50 8.47 -4.34
N LEU A 227 9.60 8.94 -5.58
CA LEU A 227 10.54 8.39 -6.56
C LEU A 227 12.00 8.60 -6.12
N ASN A 228 12.34 9.74 -5.52
CA ASN A 228 13.66 9.96 -4.96
C ASN A 228 13.93 9.09 -3.73
N TYR A 229 12.93 8.80 -2.92
CA TYR A 229 13.03 7.86 -1.81
C TYR A 229 13.35 6.45 -2.32
N LEU A 230 12.61 5.95 -3.31
CA LEU A 230 12.86 4.65 -3.95
C LEU A 230 14.26 4.60 -4.58
N LYS A 231 14.69 5.67 -5.26
CA LYS A 231 16.02 5.78 -5.83
C LYS A 231 17.13 5.67 -4.77
N ARG A 232 16.96 6.32 -3.62
CA ARG A 232 17.97 6.28 -2.52
C ARG A 232 18.12 4.91 -1.88
N MET A 233 17.06 4.12 -1.82
CA MET A 233 17.12 2.74 -1.30
C MET A 233 18.06 1.86 -2.13
N ASN A 234 18.22 2.16 -3.40
CA ASN A 234 19.09 1.46 -4.36
C ASN A 234 18.85 -0.06 -4.45
N ILE A 235 17.59 -0.49 -4.20
CA ILE A 235 17.19 -1.90 -4.18
C ILE A 235 16.36 -2.15 -5.42
N GLY A 236 16.68 -3.20 -6.19
CA GLY A 236 16.04 -3.48 -7.47
C GLY A 236 16.10 -2.30 -8.44
N TYR A 237 17.01 -1.36 -8.18
CA TYR A 237 17.09 -0.12 -8.94
C TYR A 237 17.48 -0.37 -10.41
N GLU A 238 18.30 -1.38 -10.68
CA GLU A 238 18.68 -1.81 -12.03
C GLU A 238 17.47 -2.22 -12.89
N TYR A 239 16.44 -2.82 -12.29
CA TYR A 239 15.20 -3.21 -12.99
C TYR A 239 14.31 -2.01 -13.34
N ASN A 240 14.27 -1.01 -12.47
CA ASN A 240 13.36 0.13 -12.57
C ASN A 240 14.07 1.48 -12.77
N LYS A 241 15.40 1.48 -12.95
CA LYS A 241 16.23 2.70 -13.06
C LYS A 241 15.70 3.66 -14.11
N GLU A 242 15.56 3.18 -15.32
CA GLU A 242 15.13 4.01 -16.45
C GLU A 242 13.73 4.58 -16.20
N TYR A 243 12.82 3.76 -15.69
CA TYR A 243 11.47 4.18 -15.35
C TYR A 243 11.47 5.28 -14.27
N VAL A 244 12.19 5.07 -13.18
CA VAL A 244 12.24 6.01 -12.04
C VAL A 244 12.88 7.34 -12.45
N GLU A 245 14.01 7.31 -13.17
CA GLU A 245 14.71 8.52 -13.62
C GLU A 245 13.90 9.33 -14.61
N ASN A 246 13.34 8.67 -15.63
CA ASN A 246 12.50 9.32 -16.62
C ASN A 246 11.20 9.87 -16.01
N HIS A 247 10.64 9.18 -15.01
CA HIS A 247 9.47 9.65 -14.30
C HIS A 247 9.77 10.91 -13.47
N ILE A 248 10.91 10.94 -12.78
CA ILE A 248 11.36 12.14 -12.06
C ILE A 248 11.51 13.33 -13.02
N LEU A 249 12.12 13.11 -14.19
CA LEU A 249 12.26 14.16 -15.22
C LEU A 249 10.90 14.63 -15.74
N TYR A 250 10.01 13.70 -16.05
CA TYR A 250 8.65 13.99 -16.48
C TYR A 250 7.90 14.84 -15.45
N SER A 251 7.95 14.47 -14.17
CA SER A 251 7.26 15.20 -13.10
C SER A 251 7.87 16.57 -12.86
N LYS A 252 9.20 16.72 -12.96
CA LYS A 252 9.89 18.02 -12.89
C LYS A 252 9.50 18.94 -14.04
N ASP A 253 9.43 18.43 -15.27
CA ASP A 253 9.02 19.20 -16.45
C ASP A 253 7.56 19.68 -16.29
N ARG A 254 6.64 18.81 -15.88
CA ARG A 254 5.24 19.16 -15.57
C ARG A 254 5.17 20.28 -14.54
N LYS A 255 5.88 20.11 -13.41
CA LYS A 255 5.92 21.13 -12.34
C LYS A 255 6.37 22.48 -12.86
N LYS A 256 7.46 22.50 -13.65
CA LYS A 256 8.01 23.71 -14.27
C LYS A 256 6.97 24.39 -15.17
N TYR A 257 6.33 23.62 -16.07
CA TYR A 257 5.39 24.18 -17.03
C TYR A 257 4.10 24.67 -16.38
N ILE A 258 3.60 23.97 -15.36
CA ILE A 258 2.44 24.41 -14.58
C ILE A 258 2.77 25.70 -13.80
N LYS A 259 3.90 25.77 -13.09
CA LYS A 259 4.33 26.96 -12.37
C LYS A 259 4.46 28.19 -13.29
N ASN A 260 5.05 28.00 -14.46
CA ASN A 260 5.27 29.07 -15.44
C ASN A 260 4.04 29.34 -16.32
N LYS A 261 2.91 28.67 -16.07
CA LYS A 261 1.68 28.73 -16.87
C LYS A 261 1.92 28.52 -18.38
N SER A 262 2.84 27.65 -18.70
CA SER A 262 3.27 27.40 -20.10
C SER A 262 2.38 26.35 -20.75
N PHE A 263 1.21 26.79 -21.23
CA PHE A 263 0.23 25.95 -21.91
C PHE A 263 0.83 25.24 -23.14
N PHE A 264 1.57 25.98 -23.97
CA PHE A 264 2.21 25.41 -25.17
C PHE A 264 3.21 24.30 -24.84
N SER A 265 4.02 24.48 -23.77
CA SER A 265 4.99 23.47 -23.37
C SER A 265 4.34 22.16 -22.91
N LEU A 266 3.19 22.21 -22.25
CA LEU A 266 2.44 21.00 -21.88
C LEU A 266 1.87 20.29 -23.10
N ILE A 267 1.36 21.03 -24.11
CA ILE A 267 0.90 20.44 -25.38
C ILE A 267 2.06 19.77 -26.10
N VAL A 268 3.21 20.43 -26.23
CA VAL A 268 4.40 19.83 -26.86
C VAL A 268 4.87 18.59 -26.13
N MET A 269 4.84 18.62 -24.78
CA MET A 269 5.17 17.49 -23.95
C MET A 269 4.23 16.30 -24.17
N TYR A 270 2.93 16.54 -24.34
CA TYR A 270 1.93 15.53 -24.67
C TYR A 270 2.15 14.96 -26.08
N LEU A 271 2.31 15.82 -27.09
CA LEU A 271 2.53 15.41 -28.49
C LEU A 271 3.84 14.60 -28.66
N LYS A 272 4.87 14.87 -27.86
CA LYS A 272 6.11 14.08 -27.81
C LYS A 272 5.94 12.76 -27.03
N GLY A 273 4.73 12.39 -26.63
CA GLY A 273 4.45 11.15 -25.91
C GLY A 273 4.99 11.07 -24.48
N LYS A 274 5.45 12.20 -23.90
CA LYS A 274 6.04 12.25 -22.55
C LYS A 274 5.09 11.81 -21.44
N TYR A 275 3.76 11.89 -21.68
CA TYR A 275 2.75 11.40 -20.73
C TYR A 275 2.57 9.88 -20.79
N LYS A 276 3.01 9.22 -21.88
CA LYS A 276 2.86 7.78 -22.04
C LYS A 276 3.76 7.03 -21.05
N GLY A 277 3.17 6.17 -20.24
CA GLY A 277 3.89 5.38 -19.22
C GLY A 277 4.02 6.05 -17.83
N TYR A 278 3.85 7.40 -17.75
CA TYR A 278 3.99 8.13 -16.48
C TYR A 278 2.72 8.85 -16.04
N GLY A 279 1.85 9.15 -16.96
CA GLY A 279 0.56 9.78 -16.74
C GLY A 279 -0.46 9.30 -17.77
N SER A 280 -1.65 9.90 -17.74
CA SER A 280 -2.75 9.59 -18.64
C SER A 280 -3.23 10.84 -19.38
N PHE A 281 -4.13 10.67 -20.35
CA PHE A 281 -4.84 11.79 -20.96
C PHE A 281 -5.57 12.64 -19.91
N LYS A 282 -6.17 12.00 -18.87
CA LYS A 282 -6.79 12.71 -17.73
C LYS A 282 -5.76 13.55 -16.97
N THR A 283 -4.53 13.05 -16.81
CA THR A 283 -3.43 13.78 -16.17
C THR A 283 -3.07 15.03 -16.97
N PHE A 284 -2.92 14.90 -18.29
CA PHE A 284 -2.63 16.01 -19.20
C PHE A 284 -3.73 17.09 -19.17
N VAL A 285 -5.00 16.69 -19.29
CA VAL A 285 -6.14 17.61 -19.18
C VAL A 285 -6.16 18.30 -17.82
N GLY A 286 -5.89 17.55 -16.74
CA GLY A 286 -5.80 18.12 -15.39
C GLY A 286 -4.68 19.16 -15.25
N ASP A 287 -3.53 18.96 -15.89
CA ASP A 287 -2.42 19.91 -15.91
C ASP A 287 -2.80 21.19 -16.66
N LEU A 288 -3.46 21.08 -17.82
CA LEU A 288 -3.97 22.24 -18.56
C LEU A 288 -5.02 23.02 -17.74
N CYS A 289 -5.98 22.32 -17.15
CA CYS A 289 -7.00 22.95 -16.31
C CYS A 289 -6.39 23.67 -15.10
N SER A 290 -5.29 23.17 -14.53
CA SER A 290 -4.62 23.80 -13.39
C SER A 290 -3.94 25.13 -13.75
N ILE A 291 -3.69 25.41 -15.02
CA ILE A 291 -3.13 26.67 -15.51
C ILE A 291 -4.23 27.70 -15.78
N VAL A 292 -5.39 27.24 -16.29
CA VAL A 292 -6.48 28.10 -16.77
C VAL A 292 -7.40 28.54 -15.62
N TYR A 293 -7.69 27.65 -14.70
CA TYR A 293 -8.60 27.95 -13.57
C TYR A 293 -7.80 28.29 -12.30
N LYS A 294 -8.02 29.51 -11.81
CA LYS A 294 -7.48 29.99 -10.52
C LYS A 294 -8.23 29.39 -9.34
#